data_fee5e15713223baa05885fe986da0010
#
_entry.id   fee5e15713223baa05885fe986da0010
#
_cell.length_a   1.000
_cell.length_b   1.000
_cell.length_c   1.000
_cell.angle_alpha   90.00
_cell.angle_beta   90.00
_cell.angle_gamma   90.00
#
_symmetry.space_group_name_H-M   'P 1'
#
loop_
_entity.id
_entity.type
_entity.pdbx_description
1 polymer ?
#
loop_
_entity_poly.entity_id
_entity_poly.type
_entity_poly.pdbx_seq_one_letter_code
_entity_poly.pdbx_strand_id
1 'polypeptide(L)'
;MLIFGQSGIAQEMEPLGYGVFSFEEELILPGSPETVYDAATGDISGWWDHTFSEKPVRLYIDPKPGGGFWEIFDDSGDGVLHATVIAAQRGKLLRFDGPLGLTGTAVHLVCTYTFEPMETDSTHMTLSVHASGEMHDGRKEIVHRVWKHFLFERLKPYIESGKHLSKTG
;
A
#
# COMPACT_ATOMS: atom_id res chain seq x y z
N MET A 1 29.46 24.00 -47.01
CA MET A 1 29.53 23.13 -45.84
C MET A 1 28.75 23.82 -44.74
N LEU A 2 27.46 23.45 -44.62
CA LEU A 2 26.54 24.03 -43.65
C LEU A 2 26.63 23.17 -42.36
N ILE A 3 27.12 23.78 -41.29
CA ILE A 3 27.14 23.17 -39.94
C ILE A 3 25.79 23.46 -39.32
N PHE A 4 24.93 22.43 -39.25
CA PHE A 4 23.74 22.49 -38.43
C PHE A 4 24.17 22.40 -36.96
N GLY A 5 24.17 23.55 -36.27
CA GLY A 5 24.26 23.58 -34.83
C GLY A 5 23.00 22.98 -34.23
N GLN A 6 23.10 21.80 -33.58
CA GLN A 6 22.06 21.30 -32.69
C GLN A 6 22.04 22.17 -31.45
N SER A 7 21.03 23.04 -31.34
CA SER A 7 20.71 23.73 -30.09
C SER A 7 20.08 22.69 -29.17
N GLY A 8 20.90 22.01 -28.39
CA GLY A 8 20.43 21.25 -27.25
C GLY A 8 19.81 22.22 -26.26
N ILE A 9 18.50 22.16 -26.05
CA ILE A 9 17.86 22.86 -24.95
C ILE A 9 18.36 22.17 -23.68
N ALA A 10 19.29 22.80 -22.98
CA ALA A 10 19.64 22.35 -21.62
C ALA A 10 18.42 22.55 -20.75
N GLN A 11 17.77 21.45 -20.39
CA GLN A 11 16.70 21.48 -19.40
C GLN A 11 17.32 21.82 -18.05
N GLU A 12 16.89 22.94 -17.46
CA GLU A 12 17.36 23.35 -16.15
C GLU A 12 16.90 22.29 -15.14
N MET A 13 17.84 21.75 -14.36
CA MET A 13 17.51 20.76 -13.32
C MET A 13 16.92 21.50 -12.13
N GLU A 14 15.62 21.30 -11.88
CA GLU A 14 14.98 21.77 -10.66
C GLU A 14 15.39 20.87 -9.48
N PRO A 15 15.88 21.44 -8.37
CA PRO A 15 16.20 20.65 -7.20
C PRO A 15 14.93 20.08 -6.58
N LEU A 16 14.89 18.75 -6.37
CA LEU A 16 13.80 18.08 -5.67
C LEU A 16 13.98 18.22 -4.16
N GLY A 17 12.89 18.55 -3.45
CA GLY A 17 12.87 18.51 -2.00
C GLY A 17 13.00 17.07 -1.50
N TYR A 18 13.77 16.85 -0.43
CA TYR A 18 13.88 15.56 0.26
C TYR A 18 13.36 15.68 1.68
N GLY A 19 12.62 14.67 2.14
CA GLY A 19 12.08 14.67 3.49
C GLY A 19 11.77 13.29 4.04
N VAL A 20 11.39 13.29 5.31
CA VAL A 20 10.95 12.10 6.04
C VAL A 20 9.74 12.43 6.87
N PHE A 21 8.81 11.48 7.01
CA PHE A 21 7.69 11.60 7.94
C PHE A 21 7.22 10.22 8.40
N SER A 22 6.46 10.19 9.48
CA SER A 22 5.77 9.00 9.94
C SER A 22 4.40 9.37 10.53
N PHE A 23 3.52 8.38 10.58
CA PHE A 23 2.25 8.43 11.30
C PHE A 23 1.80 7.03 11.68
N GLU A 24 0.83 6.97 12.59
CA GLU A 24 0.15 5.74 12.99
C GLU A 24 -1.36 5.95 12.94
N GLU A 25 -2.09 4.87 12.63
CA GLU A 25 -3.54 4.78 12.69
C GLU A 25 -3.93 3.47 13.35
N GLU A 26 -4.99 3.51 14.13
CA GLU A 26 -5.48 2.37 14.91
C GLU A 26 -6.95 2.07 14.59
N LEU A 27 -7.28 0.78 14.57
CA LEU A 27 -8.62 0.28 14.29
C LEU A 27 -8.98 -0.83 15.27
N ILE A 28 -10.24 -0.87 15.68
CA ILE A 28 -10.82 -2.06 16.30
C ILE A 28 -11.71 -2.72 15.24
N LEU A 29 -11.44 -4.00 14.96
CA LEU A 29 -12.08 -4.77 13.92
C LEU A 29 -12.66 -6.06 14.49
N PRO A 30 -13.85 -6.52 14.07
CA PRO A 30 -14.40 -7.78 14.53
C PRO A 30 -13.61 -8.98 14.00
N GLY A 31 -13.53 -10.03 14.80
CA GLY A 31 -12.85 -11.28 14.50
C GLY A 31 -11.46 -11.42 15.11
N SER A 32 -10.91 -12.63 15.02
CA SER A 32 -9.58 -12.93 15.55
C SER A 32 -8.48 -12.23 14.74
N PRO A 33 -7.28 -12.05 15.31
CA PRO A 33 -6.14 -11.50 14.60
C PRO A 33 -5.82 -12.20 13.28
N GLU A 34 -5.98 -13.54 13.23
CA GLU A 34 -5.77 -14.31 12.01
C GLU A 34 -6.84 -13.99 10.95
N THR A 35 -8.10 -13.85 11.36
CA THR A 35 -9.21 -13.50 10.45
C THR A 35 -9.01 -12.11 9.86
N VAL A 36 -8.65 -11.14 10.69
CA VAL A 36 -8.36 -9.76 10.23
C VAL A 36 -7.14 -9.71 9.32
N TYR A 37 -6.09 -10.45 9.67
CA TYR A 37 -4.89 -10.57 8.84
C TYR A 37 -5.21 -11.14 7.46
N ASP A 38 -5.97 -12.23 7.40
CA ASP A 38 -6.36 -12.87 6.14
C ASP A 38 -7.28 -11.96 5.31
N ALA A 39 -8.13 -11.16 5.96
CA ALA A 39 -8.95 -10.16 5.28
C ALA A 39 -8.10 -9.04 4.65
N ALA A 40 -7.03 -8.64 5.32
CA ALA A 40 -6.14 -7.57 4.87
C ALA A 40 -5.09 -8.03 3.85
N THR A 41 -4.95 -9.34 3.60
CA THR A 41 -3.94 -9.94 2.70
C THR A 41 -4.57 -10.86 1.66
N GLY A 42 -3.77 -11.53 0.83
CA GLY A 42 -4.27 -12.30 -0.30
C GLY A 42 -4.94 -11.40 -1.33
N ASP A 43 -6.07 -11.79 -1.86
CA ASP A 43 -6.88 -10.92 -2.73
C ASP A 43 -7.45 -9.75 -1.91
N ILE A 44 -7.06 -8.53 -2.26
CA ILE A 44 -7.47 -7.28 -1.60
C ILE A 44 -8.40 -6.43 -2.46
N SER A 45 -8.84 -6.93 -3.61
CA SER A 45 -9.72 -6.22 -4.53
C SER A 45 -11.07 -5.84 -3.90
N GLY A 46 -11.47 -6.52 -2.83
CA GLY A 46 -12.70 -6.24 -2.09
C GLY A 46 -12.68 -4.94 -1.29
N TRP A 47 -11.49 -4.39 -1.00
CA TRP A 47 -11.36 -3.18 -0.18
C TRP A 47 -10.32 -2.18 -0.68
N TRP A 48 -9.34 -2.56 -1.47
CA TRP A 48 -8.35 -1.64 -2.05
C TRP A 48 -8.88 -1.09 -3.37
N ASP A 49 -9.05 0.22 -3.49
CA ASP A 49 -9.69 0.90 -4.63
C ASP A 49 -8.79 1.89 -5.38
N HIS A 50 -7.53 2.03 -4.98
CA HIS A 50 -6.56 2.84 -5.72
C HIS A 50 -5.69 1.94 -6.58
N THR A 51 -6.02 1.89 -7.86
CA THR A 51 -5.36 1.04 -8.86
C THR A 51 -4.85 1.87 -10.03
N PHE A 52 -3.83 1.39 -10.71
CA PHE A 52 -3.31 1.98 -11.94
C PHE A 52 -4.17 1.59 -13.15
N SER A 53 -4.67 0.35 -13.15
CA SER A 53 -5.66 -0.12 -14.13
C SER A 53 -7.07 0.12 -13.60
N GLU A 54 -8.02 0.45 -14.47
CA GLU A 54 -9.44 0.57 -14.09
C GLU A 54 -10.01 -0.76 -13.55
N LYS A 55 -9.55 -1.88 -14.09
CA LYS A 55 -9.99 -3.24 -13.73
C LYS A 55 -8.83 -4.22 -13.79
N PRO A 56 -7.95 -4.24 -12.80
CA PRO A 56 -6.89 -5.23 -12.77
C PRO A 56 -7.48 -6.64 -12.65
N VAL A 57 -6.91 -7.60 -13.37
CA VAL A 57 -7.33 -9.00 -13.28
C VAL A 57 -6.96 -9.63 -11.94
N ARG A 58 -5.92 -9.09 -11.27
CA ARG A 58 -5.51 -9.50 -9.91
C ARG A 58 -4.95 -8.31 -9.15
N LEU A 59 -5.33 -8.22 -7.88
CA LEU A 59 -4.83 -7.24 -6.93
C LEU A 59 -4.64 -7.95 -5.58
N TYR A 60 -3.39 -8.23 -5.20
CA TYR A 60 -3.16 -9.10 -4.04
C TYR A 60 -1.84 -8.79 -3.33
N ILE A 61 -1.79 -9.18 -2.06
CA ILE A 61 -0.57 -9.20 -1.24
C ILE A 61 -0.24 -10.67 -0.95
N ASP A 62 0.95 -11.13 -1.35
CA ASP A 62 1.49 -12.45 -0.98
C ASP A 62 2.16 -12.34 0.41
N PRO A 63 1.51 -12.81 1.50
CA PRO A 63 1.92 -12.47 2.86
C PRO A 63 3.05 -13.36 3.38
N LYS A 64 4.17 -13.36 2.67
CA LYS A 64 5.41 -14.04 3.07
C LYS A 64 6.63 -13.19 2.75
N PRO A 65 7.75 -13.30 3.47
CA PRO A 65 8.99 -12.59 3.13
C PRO A 65 9.40 -12.82 1.67
N GLY A 66 9.63 -11.73 0.94
CA GLY A 66 9.88 -11.74 -0.51
C GLY A 66 8.63 -11.81 -1.39
N GLY A 67 7.43 -11.96 -0.80
CA GLY A 67 6.18 -11.84 -1.52
C GLY A 67 5.90 -10.40 -1.93
N GLY A 68 5.10 -10.21 -2.98
CA GLY A 68 4.80 -8.89 -3.50
C GLY A 68 3.38 -8.42 -3.17
N PHE A 69 3.22 -7.12 -3.14
CA PHE A 69 1.94 -6.45 -3.31
C PHE A 69 1.80 -6.12 -4.79
N TRP A 70 0.99 -6.90 -5.49
CA TRP A 70 0.87 -6.90 -6.93
C TRP A 70 -0.46 -6.37 -7.41
N GLU A 71 -0.40 -5.57 -8.47
CA GLU A 71 -1.53 -5.28 -9.35
C GLU A 71 -1.18 -5.81 -10.74
N ILE A 72 -1.94 -6.79 -11.23
CA ILE A 72 -1.79 -7.37 -12.58
C ILE A 72 -2.92 -6.80 -13.44
N PHE A 73 -2.55 -6.14 -14.52
CA PHE A 73 -3.50 -5.38 -15.35
C PHE A 73 -4.39 -6.29 -16.19
N ASP A 74 -3.78 -7.31 -16.80
CA ASP A 74 -4.44 -8.24 -17.71
C ASP A 74 -3.72 -9.59 -17.80
N ASP A 75 -4.16 -10.45 -18.70
CA ASP A 75 -3.62 -11.81 -18.88
C ASP A 75 -2.20 -11.84 -19.48
N SER A 76 -1.65 -10.71 -19.95
CA SER A 76 -0.24 -10.64 -20.41
C SER A 76 0.74 -10.74 -19.25
N GLY A 77 0.29 -10.42 -18.04
CA GLY A 77 1.11 -10.36 -16.86
C GLY A 77 1.73 -8.97 -16.61
N ASP A 78 1.42 -8.00 -17.46
CA ASP A 78 1.79 -6.61 -17.21
C ASP A 78 1.15 -6.09 -15.92
N GLY A 79 1.85 -5.24 -15.18
CA GLY A 79 1.35 -4.78 -13.88
C GLY A 79 2.31 -3.92 -13.11
N VAL A 80 2.02 -3.76 -11.83
CA VAL A 80 2.81 -2.99 -10.87
C VAL A 80 3.12 -3.85 -9.65
N LEU A 81 4.40 -3.86 -9.24
CA LEU A 81 4.80 -4.26 -7.90
C LEU A 81 4.78 -3.02 -7.01
N HIS A 82 3.72 -2.87 -6.23
CA HIS A 82 3.54 -1.73 -5.33
C HIS A 82 4.51 -1.73 -4.15
N ALA A 83 4.79 -2.92 -3.61
CA ALA A 83 5.68 -3.12 -2.48
C ALA A 83 6.11 -4.58 -2.36
N THR A 84 7.18 -4.82 -1.59
CA THR A 84 7.65 -6.16 -1.23
C THR A 84 7.40 -6.42 0.25
N VAL A 85 6.86 -7.59 0.58
CA VAL A 85 6.72 -8.02 1.98
C VAL A 85 8.09 -8.38 2.53
N ILE A 86 8.50 -7.70 3.61
CA ILE A 86 9.81 -7.89 4.26
C ILE A 86 9.71 -8.59 5.60
N ALA A 87 8.51 -8.65 6.20
CA ALA A 87 8.23 -9.47 7.38
C ALA A 87 6.76 -9.86 7.39
N ALA A 88 6.47 -11.11 7.72
CA ALA A 88 5.11 -11.63 7.84
C ALA A 88 5.03 -12.68 8.96
N GLN A 89 4.04 -12.51 9.82
CA GLN A 89 3.63 -13.49 10.83
C GLN A 89 2.11 -13.42 10.94
N ARG A 90 1.43 -14.44 10.39
CA ARG A 90 -0.04 -14.49 10.33
C ARG A 90 -0.67 -14.21 11.69
N GLY A 91 -1.62 -13.28 11.71
CA GLY A 91 -2.32 -12.84 12.92
C GLY A 91 -1.48 -11.97 13.87
N LYS A 92 -0.26 -11.56 13.51
CA LYS A 92 0.58 -10.72 14.38
C LYS A 92 1.20 -9.53 13.67
N LEU A 93 1.83 -9.76 12.51
CA LEU A 93 2.61 -8.74 11.83
C LEU A 93 2.59 -8.95 10.32
N LEU A 94 2.40 -7.86 9.60
CA LEU A 94 2.73 -7.74 8.19
C LEU A 94 3.55 -6.47 7.99
N ARG A 95 4.72 -6.58 7.37
CA ARG A 95 5.51 -5.40 6.98
C ARG A 95 5.90 -5.51 5.52
N PHE A 96 5.64 -4.45 4.81
CA PHE A 96 6.07 -4.34 3.42
C PHE A 96 6.69 -2.98 3.17
N ASP A 97 7.57 -2.91 2.18
CA ASP A 97 8.21 -1.70 1.75
C ASP A 97 8.11 -1.51 0.24
N GLY A 98 8.01 -0.26 -0.18
CA GLY A 98 7.93 0.11 -1.58
C GLY A 98 7.30 1.48 -1.78
N PRO A 99 7.23 1.95 -3.01
CA PRO A 99 6.66 3.25 -3.34
C PRO A 99 5.12 3.28 -3.28
N LEU A 100 4.45 2.13 -3.29
CA LEU A 100 2.99 1.99 -3.43
C LEU A 100 2.48 2.76 -4.66
N GLY A 101 1.46 3.61 -4.50
CA GLY A 101 0.93 4.45 -5.58
C GLY A 101 1.86 5.60 -6.02
N LEU A 102 3.05 5.74 -5.43
CA LEU A 102 4.04 6.76 -5.75
C LEU A 102 5.15 6.26 -6.68
N THR A 103 4.92 5.14 -7.38
CA THR A 103 5.85 4.63 -8.42
C THR A 103 6.17 5.73 -9.45
N GLY A 104 7.41 5.79 -9.88
CA GLY A 104 7.89 6.85 -10.77
C GLY A 104 8.46 8.07 -10.03
N THR A 105 8.40 8.10 -8.69
CA THR A 105 9.10 9.07 -7.84
C THR A 105 10.06 8.36 -6.91
N ALA A 106 11.13 9.03 -6.47
CA ALA A 106 12.09 8.45 -5.53
C ALA A 106 11.56 8.52 -4.08
N VAL A 107 10.43 7.85 -3.83
CA VAL A 107 9.79 7.75 -2.52
C VAL A 107 9.78 6.30 -2.06
N HIS A 108 10.07 6.10 -0.78
CA HIS A 108 10.08 4.82 -0.11
C HIS A 108 9.18 4.86 1.12
N LEU A 109 8.25 3.92 1.22
CA LEU A 109 7.37 3.76 2.37
C LEU A 109 7.61 2.39 3.00
N VAL A 110 7.77 2.36 4.33
CA VAL A 110 7.71 1.15 5.13
C VAL A 110 6.42 1.16 5.90
N CYS A 111 5.54 0.20 5.58
CA CYS A 111 4.23 0.06 6.20
C CYS A 111 4.22 -1.20 7.07
N THR A 112 3.79 -1.06 8.31
CA THR A 112 3.69 -2.17 9.26
C THR A 112 2.28 -2.25 9.81
N TYR A 113 1.61 -3.38 9.61
CA TYR A 113 0.41 -3.76 10.34
C TYR A 113 0.79 -4.65 11.52
N THR A 114 0.23 -4.36 12.69
CA THR A 114 0.22 -5.26 13.84
C THR A 114 -1.20 -5.63 14.22
N PHE A 115 -1.38 -6.82 14.78
CA PHE A 115 -2.69 -7.37 15.12
C PHE A 115 -2.63 -7.93 16.53
N GLU A 116 -3.41 -7.37 17.43
CA GLU A 116 -3.46 -7.78 18.83
C GLU A 116 -4.89 -8.22 19.20
N PRO A 117 -5.05 -9.40 19.85
CA PRO A 117 -6.37 -9.86 20.26
C PRO A 117 -6.93 -8.98 21.37
N MET A 118 -8.23 -8.77 21.33
CA MET A 118 -9.00 -8.14 22.39
C MET A 118 -9.98 -9.14 23.02
N GLU A 119 -10.48 -8.84 24.23
CA GLU A 119 -11.36 -9.74 25.00
C GLU A 119 -12.72 -10.00 24.34
N THR A 120 -13.16 -9.19 23.38
CA THR A 120 -14.51 -9.18 22.81
C THR A 120 -14.59 -9.78 21.41
N ASP A 121 -13.82 -10.85 21.11
CA ASP A 121 -13.71 -11.41 19.74
C ASP A 121 -13.47 -10.32 18.68
N SER A 122 -12.55 -9.46 19.00
CA SER A 122 -12.12 -8.38 18.14
C SER A 122 -10.60 -8.25 18.14
N THR A 123 -10.10 -7.53 17.19
CA THR A 123 -8.65 -7.29 16.98
C THR A 123 -8.37 -5.80 17.00
N HIS A 124 -7.40 -5.40 17.79
CA HIS A 124 -6.77 -4.10 17.70
C HIS A 124 -5.69 -4.18 16.61
N MET A 125 -5.92 -3.47 15.54
CA MET A 125 -5.00 -3.38 14.40
C MET A 125 -4.35 -2.00 14.39
N THR A 126 -3.02 -1.95 14.32
CA THR A 126 -2.27 -0.71 14.14
C THR A 126 -1.57 -0.70 12.80
N LEU A 127 -1.66 0.39 12.07
CA LEU A 127 -0.82 0.71 10.91
C LEU A 127 0.21 1.77 11.32
N SER A 128 1.48 1.46 11.16
CA SER A 128 2.58 2.44 11.24
C SER A 128 3.19 2.62 9.85
N VAL A 129 3.32 3.87 9.42
CA VAL A 129 3.92 4.25 8.14
C VAL A 129 5.12 5.15 8.38
N HIS A 130 6.26 4.76 7.81
CA HIS A 130 7.46 5.59 7.72
C HIS A 130 7.75 5.85 6.25
N ALA A 131 7.98 7.10 5.89
CA ALA A 131 8.25 7.51 4.52
C ALA A 131 9.49 8.37 4.42
N SER A 132 10.23 8.19 3.31
CA SER A 132 11.38 9.02 2.96
C SER A 132 11.49 9.20 1.45
N GLY A 133 12.15 10.27 1.01
CA GLY A 133 12.41 10.50 -0.41
C GLY A 133 11.97 11.85 -0.91
N GLU A 134 11.60 11.94 -2.19
CA GLU A 134 11.10 13.15 -2.79
C GLU A 134 9.87 13.67 -2.07
N MET A 135 9.97 14.87 -1.52
CA MET A 135 8.87 15.53 -0.82
C MET A 135 8.58 16.86 -1.50
N HIS A 136 7.31 17.07 -1.77
CA HIS A 136 6.77 18.37 -2.16
C HIS A 136 5.69 18.75 -1.13
N ASP A 137 5.31 20.01 -1.13
CA ASP A 137 4.29 20.53 -0.21
C ASP A 137 3.00 19.70 -0.26
N GLY A 138 2.51 19.34 0.91
CA GLY A 138 1.27 18.56 1.07
C GLY A 138 1.40 17.04 0.86
N ARG A 139 2.55 16.49 0.50
CA ARG A 139 2.69 15.03 0.27
C ARG A 139 2.36 14.20 1.50
N LYS A 140 2.83 14.62 2.68
CA LYS A 140 2.53 13.94 3.94
C LYS A 140 1.03 13.86 4.19
N GLU A 141 0.34 14.97 4.06
CA GLU A 141 -1.10 15.08 4.27
C GLU A 141 -1.89 14.25 3.27
N ILE A 142 -1.45 14.20 2.01
CA ILE A 142 -2.05 13.37 0.97
C ILE A 142 -1.88 11.89 1.31
N VAL A 143 -0.67 11.44 1.60
CA VAL A 143 -0.39 10.03 1.95
C VAL A 143 -1.19 9.62 3.18
N HIS A 144 -1.19 10.43 4.25
CA HIS A 144 -1.94 10.14 5.46
C HIS A 144 -3.45 10.05 5.20
N ARG A 145 -4.03 10.99 4.42
CA ARG A 145 -5.45 10.95 4.05
C ARG A 145 -5.82 9.71 3.24
N VAL A 146 -4.97 9.29 2.31
CA VAL A 146 -5.19 8.08 1.50
C VAL A 146 -5.18 6.84 2.39
N TRP A 147 -4.26 6.73 3.34
CA TRP A 147 -4.26 5.63 4.29
C TRP A 147 -5.49 5.61 5.20
N LYS A 148 -5.96 6.77 5.66
CA LYS A 148 -7.23 6.86 6.41
C LYS A 148 -8.41 6.39 5.58
N HIS A 149 -8.48 6.75 4.30
CA HIS A 149 -9.48 6.23 3.38
C HIS A 149 -9.44 4.70 3.32
N PHE A 150 -8.28 4.10 3.06
CA PHE A 150 -8.16 2.64 3.01
C PHE A 150 -8.60 1.95 4.30
N LEU A 151 -8.20 2.47 5.44
CA LEU A 151 -8.48 1.82 6.72
C LEU A 151 -9.94 2.00 7.14
N PHE A 152 -10.45 3.24 7.16
CA PHE A 152 -11.74 3.56 7.77
C PHE A 152 -12.91 3.50 6.80
N GLU A 153 -12.69 3.80 5.51
CA GLU A 153 -13.76 3.84 4.53
C GLU A 153 -13.82 2.57 3.66
N ARG A 154 -12.76 1.75 3.66
CA ARG A 154 -12.68 0.55 2.84
C ARG A 154 -12.50 -0.73 3.64
N LEU A 155 -11.35 -0.92 4.32
CA LEU A 155 -11.05 -2.16 5.04
C LEU A 155 -12.04 -2.42 6.19
N LYS A 156 -12.28 -1.40 7.02
CA LYS A 156 -13.19 -1.55 8.18
C LYS A 156 -14.59 -1.97 7.75
N PRO A 157 -15.28 -1.27 6.84
CA PRO A 157 -16.60 -1.70 6.38
C PRO A 157 -16.59 -3.06 5.66
N TYR A 158 -15.51 -3.40 4.95
CA TYR A 158 -15.34 -4.70 4.30
C TYR A 158 -15.35 -5.84 5.30
N ILE A 159 -14.63 -5.68 6.42
CA ILE A 159 -14.60 -6.68 7.50
C ILE A 159 -15.92 -6.69 8.29
N GLU A 160 -16.43 -5.54 8.69
CA GLU A 160 -17.68 -5.41 9.46
C GLU A 160 -18.91 -5.99 8.72
N SER A 161 -18.93 -5.88 7.38
CA SER A 161 -20.01 -6.47 6.58
C SER A 161 -19.89 -7.97 6.34
N GLY A 162 -18.79 -8.61 6.77
CA GLY A 162 -18.52 -10.03 6.54
C GLY A 162 -18.15 -10.40 5.09
N LYS A 163 -17.98 -9.44 4.20
CA LYS A 163 -17.62 -9.70 2.78
C LYS A 163 -16.31 -10.45 2.63
N HIS A 164 -15.38 -10.27 3.55
CA HIS A 164 -14.10 -10.98 3.57
C HIS A 164 -14.26 -12.51 3.76
N LEU A 165 -15.36 -12.99 4.35
CA LEU A 165 -15.61 -14.40 4.56
C LEU A 165 -16.00 -15.15 3.28
N SER A 166 -16.36 -14.43 2.21
CA SER A 166 -16.68 -15.00 0.91
C SER A 166 -15.50 -15.06 -0.05
N LYS A 167 -14.29 -14.74 0.40
CA LYS A 167 -13.06 -14.93 -0.40
C LYS A 167 -12.91 -16.42 -0.72
N THR A 168 -13.05 -16.76 -1.99
CA THR A 168 -12.63 -18.07 -2.49
C THR A 168 -11.11 -18.06 -2.57
N GLY A 169 -10.47 -18.98 -1.89
CA GLY A 169 -9.01 -19.10 -1.85
C GLY A 169 -8.40 -19.44 -3.21
#